data_333fc892362cdfa8ea9972b162c824b7
#
_entry.id   333fc892362cdfa8ea9972b162c824b7
#
_cell.length_a   1.000
_cell.length_b   1.000
_cell.length_c   1.000
_cell.angle_alpha   90.00
_cell.angle_beta   90.00
_cell.angle_gamma   90.00
#
_symmetry.space_group_name_H-M   'P 1'
#
loop_
_entity.id
_entity.type
_entity.pdbx_description
1 polymer ?
#
loop_
_entity_poly.entity_id
_entity_poly.type
_entity_poly.pdbx_seq_one_letter_code
_entity_poly.pdbx_strand_id
1 'polypeptide(L)'
;IDVLCHALEGFWSKGHQPVCDALALHACKIVFRYLKTVYNNPQDKEARAKMAEASVIAGLAFTLPKTTSSHACSFPLTNLLHIPHGEACGLTLDYFARINADAQNGRVHEFAKELGFKDMYDMADAIHQLKTDIGLRTNLKEFNLTDEQVADLVRIRRHPNLYNYPIDI
;
A
#
# COMPACT_ATOMS: atom_id res chain seq x y z
N ILE A 1 4.62 -6.76 0.69
CA ILE A 1 4.03 -5.44 0.97
C ILE A 1 3.23 -4.91 -0.21
N ASP A 2 3.63 -5.13 -1.44
CA ASP A 2 2.93 -4.67 -2.66
C ASP A 2 1.46 -5.11 -2.72
N VAL A 3 1.16 -6.34 -2.31
CA VAL A 3 -0.21 -6.87 -2.18
C VAL A 3 -1.09 -5.96 -1.30
N LEU A 4 -0.53 -5.43 -0.21
CA LEU A 4 -1.24 -4.50 0.67
C LEU A 4 -1.47 -3.15 -0.02
N CYS A 5 -0.49 -2.68 -0.81
CA CYS A 5 -0.64 -1.46 -1.62
C CYS A 5 -1.78 -1.64 -2.66
N HIS A 6 -1.81 -2.74 -3.41
CA HIS A 6 -2.86 -3.04 -4.37
C HIS A 6 -4.26 -3.03 -3.72
N ALA A 7 -4.41 -3.72 -2.58
CA ALA A 7 -5.68 -3.82 -1.89
C ALA A 7 -6.16 -2.45 -1.38
N LEU A 8 -5.31 -1.72 -0.66
CA LEU A 8 -5.67 -0.42 -0.08
C LEU A 8 -5.90 0.64 -1.15
N GLU A 9 -5.04 0.71 -2.17
CA GLU A 9 -5.22 1.69 -3.23
C GLU A 9 -6.45 1.41 -4.08
N GLY A 10 -6.74 0.15 -4.38
CA GLY A 10 -8.00 -0.24 -5.02
C GLY A 10 -9.22 0.17 -4.19
N PHE A 11 -9.15 -0.01 -2.87
CA PHE A 11 -10.23 0.34 -1.96
C PHE A 11 -10.51 1.84 -1.92
N TRP A 12 -9.50 2.71 -1.74
CA TRP A 12 -9.73 4.17 -1.68
C TRP A 12 -9.73 4.87 -3.03
N SER A 13 -9.54 4.16 -4.14
CA SER A 13 -9.64 4.73 -5.48
C SER A 13 -11.01 5.35 -5.74
N LYS A 14 -11.06 6.43 -6.52
CA LYS A 14 -12.33 6.99 -7.04
C LYS A 14 -13.15 5.96 -7.83
N GLY A 15 -12.48 5.00 -8.46
CA GLY A 15 -13.09 3.92 -9.24
C GLY A 15 -13.47 2.68 -8.44
N HIS A 16 -13.47 2.73 -7.12
CA HIS A 16 -13.79 1.57 -6.27
C HIS A 16 -15.15 0.96 -6.59
N GLN A 17 -15.30 -0.33 -6.34
CA GLN A 17 -16.53 -1.09 -6.55
C GLN A 17 -16.77 -2.01 -5.35
N PRO A 18 -18.02 -2.23 -4.92
CA PRO A 18 -18.32 -3.04 -3.72
C PRO A 18 -17.68 -4.43 -3.73
N VAL A 19 -17.65 -5.07 -4.88
CA VAL A 19 -17.01 -6.40 -5.03
C VAL A 19 -15.50 -6.31 -4.85
N CYS A 20 -14.88 -5.26 -5.41
CA CYS A 20 -13.45 -5.01 -5.28
C CYS A 20 -13.10 -4.65 -3.82
N ASP A 21 -13.96 -3.90 -3.14
CA ASP A 21 -13.81 -3.54 -1.73
C ASP A 21 -13.79 -4.76 -0.81
N ALA A 22 -14.70 -5.73 -1.04
CA ALA A 22 -14.74 -6.98 -0.29
C ALA A 22 -13.47 -7.82 -0.52
N LEU A 23 -12.97 -7.87 -1.75
CA LEU A 23 -11.71 -8.55 -2.08
C LEU A 23 -10.51 -7.85 -1.43
N ALA A 24 -10.46 -6.52 -1.47
CA ALA A 24 -9.42 -5.72 -0.83
C ALA A 24 -9.35 -5.99 0.68
N LEU A 25 -10.51 -5.99 1.35
CA LEU A 25 -10.62 -6.29 2.78
C LEU A 25 -10.09 -7.70 3.09
N HIS A 26 -10.45 -8.69 2.29
CA HIS A 26 -9.99 -10.06 2.49
C HIS A 26 -8.47 -10.19 2.28
N ALA A 27 -7.92 -9.57 1.24
CA ALA A 27 -6.48 -9.55 0.99
C ALA A 27 -5.72 -8.91 2.15
N CYS A 28 -6.19 -7.76 2.66
CA CYS A 28 -5.58 -7.09 3.82
C CYS A 28 -5.56 -7.99 5.07
N LYS A 29 -6.66 -8.69 5.37
CA LYS A 29 -6.74 -9.64 6.50
C LYS A 29 -5.65 -10.70 6.41
N ILE A 30 -5.43 -11.26 5.21
CA ILE A 30 -4.39 -12.27 5.00
C ILE A 30 -3.00 -11.65 5.18
N VAL A 31 -2.73 -10.48 4.60
CA VAL A 31 -1.42 -9.84 4.69
C VAL A 31 -1.04 -9.53 6.13
N PHE A 32 -1.91 -8.87 6.89
CA PHE A 32 -1.63 -8.56 8.30
C PHE A 32 -1.39 -9.81 9.15
N ARG A 33 -2.06 -10.92 8.82
CA ARG A 33 -1.93 -12.17 9.57
C ARG A 33 -0.67 -12.96 9.22
N TYR A 34 -0.26 -12.99 7.95
CA TYR A 34 0.72 -13.97 7.46
C TYR A 34 2.02 -13.37 6.93
N LEU A 35 2.08 -12.08 6.56
CA LEU A 35 3.28 -11.52 5.95
C LEU A 35 4.51 -11.60 6.88
N LYS A 36 4.36 -11.23 8.15
CA LYS A 36 5.44 -11.32 9.13
C LYS A 36 5.84 -12.78 9.40
N THR A 37 4.86 -13.69 9.41
CA THR A 37 5.12 -15.12 9.59
C THR A 37 5.97 -15.68 8.47
N VAL A 38 5.60 -15.42 7.20
CA VAL A 38 6.36 -15.94 6.05
C VAL A 38 7.73 -15.27 5.90
N TYR A 39 7.88 -14.02 6.34
CA TYR A 39 9.16 -13.34 6.36
C TYR A 39 10.14 -14.00 7.36
N ASN A 40 9.67 -14.26 8.59
CA ASN A 40 10.48 -14.88 9.65
C ASN A 40 10.70 -16.38 9.41
N ASN A 41 9.78 -17.09 8.77
CA ASN A 41 9.88 -18.49 8.41
C ASN A 41 9.49 -18.72 6.94
N PRO A 42 10.41 -18.54 5.99
CA PRO A 42 10.14 -18.71 4.55
C PRO A 42 9.76 -20.14 4.15
N GLN A 43 9.92 -21.13 5.00
CA GLN A 43 9.55 -22.52 4.77
C GLN A 43 8.13 -22.86 5.26
N ASP A 44 7.44 -21.92 5.93
CA ASP A 44 6.05 -22.10 6.33
C ASP A 44 5.13 -22.18 5.11
N LYS A 45 4.72 -23.41 4.78
CA LYS A 45 3.92 -23.68 3.58
C LYS A 45 2.53 -23.05 3.64
N GLU A 46 1.92 -23.01 4.83
CA GLU A 46 0.60 -22.36 5.02
C GLU A 46 0.70 -20.85 4.79
N ALA A 47 1.63 -20.19 5.46
CA ALA A 47 1.83 -18.76 5.32
C ALA A 47 2.18 -18.38 3.87
N ARG A 48 3.00 -19.17 3.18
CA ARG A 48 3.31 -18.97 1.75
C ARG A 48 2.08 -19.11 0.87
N ALA A 49 1.28 -20.17 1.08
CA ALA A 49 0.04 -20.39 0.32
C ALA A 49 -0.95 -19.22 0.55
N LYS A 50 -1.09 -18.77 1.79
CA LYS A 50 -1.94 -17.62 2.13
C LYS A 50 -1.43 -16.31 1.50
N MET A 51 -0.14 -16.07 1.44
CA MET A 51 0.39 -14.89 0.74
C MET A 51 0.21 -14.97 -0.78
N ALA A 52 0.29 -16.16 -1.39
CA ALA A 52 -0.03 -16.37 -2.80
C ALA A 52 -1.53 -16.12 -3.07
N GLU A 53 -2.42 -16.63 -2.21
CA GLU A 53 -3.86 -16.35 -2.25
C GLU A 53 -4.13 -14.85 -2.17
N ALA A 54 -3.53 -14.14 -1.19
CA ALA A 54 -3.67 -12.70 -1.04
C ALA A 54 -3.22 -11.92 -2.29
N SER A 55 -2.15 -12.38 -2.93
CA SER A 55 -1.64 -11.75 -4.17
C SER A 55 -2.65 -11.81 -5.30
N VAL A 56 -3.28 -12.97 -5.51
CA VAL A 56 -4.33 -13.12 -6.53
C VAL A 56 -5.56 -12.27 -6.20
N ILE A 57 -6.01 -12.33 -4.95
CA ILE A 57 -7.21 -11.58 -4.49
C ILE A 57 -6.98 -10.08 -4.63
N ALA A 58 -5.83 -9.55 -4.20
CA ALA A 58 -5.50 -8.14 -4.36
C ALA A 58 -5.40 -7.74 -5.84
N GLY A 59 -4.87 -8.63 -6.70
CA GLY A 59 -4.87 -8.43 -8.14
C GLY A 59 -6.26 -8.22 -8.72
N LEU A 60 -7.23 -9.03 -8.29
CA LEU A 60 -8.64 -8.87 -8.67
C LEU A 60 -9.24 -7.59 -8.07
N ALA A 61 -8.90 -7.26 -6.82
CA ALA A 61 -9.42 -6.10 -6.10
C ALA A 61 -9.10 -4.77 -6.79
N PHE A 62 -7.92 -4.62 -7.39
CA PHE A 62 -7.53 -3.36 -8.04
C PHE A 62 -7.74 -3.33 -9.56
N THR A 63 -8.17 -4.42 -10.19
CA THR A 63 -8.28 -4.51 -11.66
C THR A 63 -9.19 -3.44 -12.26
N LEU A 64 -10.34 -3.17 -11.64
CA LEU A 64 -11.25 -2.11 -12.07
C LEU A 64 -10.90 -0.76 -11.44
N PRO A 65 -10.73 -0.66 -10.09
CA PRO A 65 -10.45 0.60 -9.42
C PRO A 65 -9.15 1.26 -9.84
N LYS A 66 -8.15 0.48 -10.23
CA LYS A 66 -6.76 0.90 -10.45
C LYS A 66 -6.07 1.33 -9.16
N THR A 67 -4.75 1.40 -9.22
CA THR A 67 -3.92 1.93 -8.14
C THR A 67 -3.91 3.46 -8.15
N THR A 68 -3.34 4.08 -7.13
CA THR A 68 -3.35 5.53 -6.91
C THR A 68 -1.94 6.06 -6.63
N SER A 69 -1.76 6.70 -5.50
CA SER A 69 -0.60 7.51 -5.15
C SER A 69 0.66 6.72 -4.80
N SER A 70 0.56 5.62 -4.05
CA SER A 70 1.75 4.83 -3.69
C SER A 70 2.41 4.23 -4.93
N HIS A 71 1.63 3.68 -5.84
CA HIS A 71 2.13 3.20 -7.12
C HIS A 71 2.64 4.34 -8.00
N ALA A 72 1.92 5.47 -8.07
CA ALA A 72 2.40 6.63 -8.84
C ALA A 72 3.78 7.10 -8.36
N CYS A 73 3.99 7.15 -7.05
CA CYS A 73 5.29 7.53 -6.46
C CYS A 73 6.37 6.44 -6.59
N SER A 74 5.98 5.17 -6.74
CA SER A 74 6.95 4.06 -6.84
C SER A 74 7.76 4.07 -8.14
N PHE A 75 7.17 4.51 -9.25
CA PHE A 75 7.83 4.44 -10.57
C PHE A 75 9.16 5.20 -10.61
N PRO A 76 9.24 6.50 -10.20
CA PRO A 76 10.53 7.19 -10.17
C PRO A 76 11.49 6.56 -9.14
N LEU A 77 11.01 6.06 -8.00
CA LEU A 77 11.85 5.39 -7.01
C LEU A 77 12.49 4.11 -7.59
N THR A 78 11.71 3.32 -8.32
CA THR A 78 12.21 2.11 -8.97
C THR A 78 13.14 2.44 -10.14
N ASN A 79 12.74 3.39 -11.00
CA ASN A 79 13.49 3.68 -12.23
C ASN A 79 14.79 4.42 -11.98
N LEU A 80 14.83 5.36 -11.03
CA LEU A 80 16.01 6.19 -10.77
C LEU A 80 16.90 5.62 -9.66
N LEU A 81 16.30 5.02 -8.64
CA LEU A 81 17.02 4.53 -7.46
C LEU A 81 17.12 3.00 -7.41
N HIS A 82 16.57 2.31 -8.39
CA HIS A 82 16.57 0.84 -8.47
C HIS A 82 16.02 0.13 -7.22
N ILE A 83 15.09 0.80 -6.52
CA ILE A 83 14.39 0.20 -5.39
C ILE A 83 13.44 -0.88 -5.91
N PRO A 84 13.41 -2.09 -5.31
CA PRO A 84 12.42 -3.10 -5.66
C PRO A 84 11.00 -2.54 -5.64
N HIS A 85 10.21 -2.82 -6.68
CA HIS A 85 8.88 -2.19 -6.88
C HIS A 85 7.97 -2.25 -5.65
N GLY A 86 7.83 -3.43 -5.05
CA GLY A 86 6.97 -3.61 -3.86
C GLY A 86 7.45 -2.79 -2.65
N GLU A 87 8.77 -2.63 -2.48
CA GLU A 87 9.33 -1.76 -1.44
C GLU A 87 9.05 -0.29 -1.76
N ALA A 88 9.22 0.11 -3.02
CA ALA A 88 8.96 1.48 -3.47
C ALA A 88 7.49 1.88 -3.26
N CYS A 89 6.53 0.98 -3.55
CA CYS A 89 5.12 1.19 -3.23
C CYS A 89 4.88 1.28 -1.71
N GLY A 90 5.45 0.33 -0.96
CA GLY A 90 5.31 0.25 0.49
C GLY A 90 5.87 1.47 1.22
N LEU A 91 6.93 2.10 0.67
CA LEU A 91 7.60 3.24 1.28
C LEU A 91 6.63 4.37 1.65
N THR A 92 5.64 4.64 0.80
CA THR A 92 4.70 5.76 0.97
C THR A 92 3.32 5.34 1.45
N LEU A 93 3.04 4.04 1.58
CA LEU A 93 1.69 3.54 1.83
C LEU A 93 1.07 4.05 3.14
N ASP A 94 1.79 4.02 4.24
CA ASP A 94 1.33 4.50 5.55
C ASP A 94 1.11 6.03 5.57
N TYR A 95 1.91 6.79 4.83
CA TYR A 95 1.71 8.22 4.65
C TYR A 95 0.41 8.51 3.90
N PHE A 96 0.16 7.82 2.78
CA PHE A 96 -1.09 7.97 2.03
C PHE A 96 -2.30 7.43 2.79
N ALA A 97 -2.15 6.40 3.60
CA ALA A 97 -3.21 5.95 4.50
C ALA A 97 -3.65 7.06 5.46
N ARG A 98 -2.69 7.82 6.03
CA ARG A 98 -3.00 8.98 6.89
C ARG A 98 -3.64 10.13 6.12
N ILE A 99 -3.10 10.46 4.93
CA ILE A 99 -3.65 11.55 4.10
C ILE A 99 -5.09 11.24 3.67
N ASN A 100 -5.40 9.97 3.39
CA ASN A 100 -6.73 9.54 2.96
C ASN A 100 -7.69 9.24 4.11
N ALA A 101 -7.25 9.31 5.37
CA ALA A 101 -8.03 8.86 6.53
C ALA A 101 -9.43 9.48 6.57
N ASP A 102 -9.52 10.78 6.31
CA ASP A 102 -10.78 11.53 6.34
C ASP A 102 -11.49 11.60 4.97
N ALA A 103 -10.93 10.94 3.95
CA ALA A 103 -11.55 10.92 2.62
C ALA A 103 -12.82 10.06 2.58
N GLN A 104 -13.67 10.31 1.57
CA GLN A 104 -14.82 9.48 1.25
C GLN A 104 -15.81 9.28 2.41
N ASN A 105 -16.10 10.35 3.16
CA ASN A 105 -17.11 10.36 4.25
C ASN A 105 -16.86 9.30 5.33
N GLY A 106 -15.59 9.07 5.69
CA GLY A 106 -15.22 8.13 6.76
C GLY A 106 -15.16 6.65 6.36
N ARG A 107 -15.44 6.32 5.09
CA ARG A 107 -15.42 4.95 4.57
C ARG A 107 -14.06 4.27 4.81
N VAL A 108 -12.97 5.02 4.73
CA VAL A 108 -11.61 4.53 4.95
C VAL A 108 -11.40 4.14 6.41
N HIS A 109 -11.99 4.87 7.36
CA HIS A 109 -11.98 4.50 8.79
C HIS A 109 -12.78 3.21 9.05
N GLU A 110 -13.95 3.05 8.43
CA GLU A 110 -14.77 1.84 8.58
C GLU A 110 -14.01 0.60 8.06
N PHE A 111 -13.30 0.72 6.95
CA PHE A 111 -12.45 -0.36 6.45
C PHE A 111 -11.40 -0.79 7.48
N ALA A 112 -10.72 0.16 8.12
CA ALA A 112 -9.74 -0.13 9.16
C ALA A 112 -10.37 -0.84 10.36
N LYS A 113 -11.58 -0.43 10.77
CA LYS A 113 -12.32 -1.07 11.87
C LYS A 113 -12.70 -2.52 11.54
N GLU A 114 -13.09 -2.82 10.31
CA GLU A 114 -13.37 -4.20 9.89
C GLU A 114 -12.13 -5.11 9.90
N LEU A 115 -10.94 -4.51 9.87
CA LEU A 115 -9.66 -5.20 10.04
C LEU A 115 -9.22 -5.32 11.51
N GLY A 116 -9.99 -4.73 12.44
CA GLY A 116 -9.72 -4.78 13.88
C GLY A 116 -8.88 -3.60 14.41
N PHE A 117 -8.65 -2.58 13.60
CA PHE A 117 -8.00 -1.34 14.01
C PHE A 117 -9.01 -0.33 14.54
N LYS A 118 -8.56 0.60 15.36
CA LYS A 118 -9.40 1.67 15.89
C LYS A 118 -9.93 2.58 14.78
N ASP A 119 -9.06 2.95 13.87
CA ASP A 119 -9.33 3.83 12.73
C ASP A 119 -8.20 3.69 11.69
N MET A 120 -8.23 4.48 10.61
CA MET A 120 -7.19 4.44 9.58
C MET A 120 -5.83 4.96 10.08
N TYR A 121 -5.77 5.82 11.08
CA TYR A 121 -4.50 6.28 11.65
C TYR A 121 -3.80 5.15 12.40
N ASP A 122 -4.55 4.39 13.20
CA ASP A 122 -4.06 3.19 13.90
C ASP A 122 -3.60 2.12 12.91
N MET A 123 -4.36 1.91 11.82
CA MET A 123 -3.95 1.00 10.75
C MET A 123 -2.69 1.50 10.03
N ALA A 124 -2.52 2.81 9.81
CA ALA A 124 -1.31 3.38 9.22
C ALA A 124 -0.08 3.16 10.12
N ASP A 125 -0.25 3.28 11.45
CA ASP A 125 0.80 2.91 12.41
C ASP A 125 1.16 1.42 12.31
N ALA A 126 0.17 0.55 12.19
CA ALA A 126 0.39 -0.88 12.00
C ALA A 126 1.09 -1.22 10.67
N ILE A 127 0.78 -0.50 9.58
CA ILE A 127 1.50 -0.63 8.30
C ILE A 127 2.96 -0.20 8.48
N HIS A 128 3.21 0.92 9.14
CA HIS A 128 4.57 1.39 9.43
C HIS A 128 5.36 0.36 10.23
N GLN A 129 4.75 -0.18 11.29
CA GLN A 129 5.37 -1.22 12.12
C GLN A 129 5.62 -2.50 11.33
N LEU A 130 4.67 -2.93 10.49
CA LEU A 130 4.83 -4.11 9.62
C LEU A 130 6.03 -3.96 8.69
N LYS A 131 6.19 -2.78 8.05
CA LYS A 131 7.36 -2.48 7.20
C LYS A 131 8.67 -2.63 7.99
N THR A 132 8.72 -2.04 9.18
CA THR A 132 9.88 -2.13 10.08
C THR A 132 10.20 -3.58 10.45
N ASP A 133 9.18 -4.36 10.83
CA ASP A 133 9.31 -5.75 11.27
C ASP A 133 9.84 -6.69 10.17
N ILE A 134 9.59 -6.37 8.91
CA ILE A 134 10.10 -7.14 7.76
C ILE A 134 11.33 -6.49 7.09
N GLY A 135 11.97 -5.54 7.78
CA GLY A 135 13.24 -4.94 7.37
C GLY A 135 13.18 -4.02 6.15
N LEU A 136 12.00 -3.48 5.81
CA LEU A 136 11.87 -2.49 4.75
C LEU A 136 12.22 -1.08 5.24
N ARG A 137 12.74 -0.25 4.33
CA ARG A 137 12.93 1.17 4.60
C ARG A 137 11.59 1.86 4.77
N THR A 138 11.52 2.84 5.66
CA THR A 138 10.28 3.50 6.04
C THR A 138 10.22 4.98 5.64
N ASN A 139 11.36 5.55 5.22
CA ASN A 139 11.41 6.95 4.79
C ASN A 139 12.52 7.20 3.75
N LEU A 140 12.40 8.31 3.00
CA LEU A 140 13.35 8.68 1.95
C LEU A 140 14.74 9.06 2.48
N LYS A 141 14.88 9.44 3.75
CA LYS A 141 16.18 9.82 4.33
C LYS A 141 17.16 8.65 4.37
N GLU A 142 16.65 7.43 4.43
CA GLU A 142 17.46 6.21 4.41
C GLU A 142 18.19 5.96 3.08
N PHE A 143 17.81 6.69 2.02
CA PHE A 143 18.46 6.60 0.70
C PHE A 143 19.56 7.65 0.49
N ASN A 144 19.77 8.57 1.44
CA ASN A 144 20.76 9.63 1.36
C ASN A 144 20.69 10.45 0.04
N LEU A 145 19.49 10.76 -0.41
CA LEU A 145 19.25 11.50 -1.65
C LEU A 145 19.74 12.93 -1.55
N THR A 146 20.30 13.45 -2.65
CA THR A 146 20.57 14.88 -2.80
C THR A 146 19.28 15.67 -3.00
N ASP A 147 19.29 16.97 -2.72
CA ASP A 147 18.13 17.84 -2.96
C ASP A 147 17.69 17.83 -4.43
N GLU A 148 18.65 17.70 -5.36
CA GLU A 148 18.38 17.60 -6.80
C GLU A 148 17.62 16.30 -7.13
N GLN A 149 18.06 15.16 -6.57
CA GLN A 149 17.37 13.87 -6.73
C GLN A 149 15.95 13.91 -6.15
N VAL A 150 15.76 14.54 -4.99
CA VAL A 150 14.42 14.73 -4.40
C VAL A 150 13.56 15.59 -5.31
N ALA A 151 14.10 16.69 -5.86
CA ALA A 151 13.37 17.56 -6.78
C ALA A 151 12.98 16.81 -8.08
N ASP A 152 13.84 15.95 -8.59
CA ASP A 152 13.56 15.11 -9.76
C ASP A 152 12.46 14.08 -9.47
N LEU A 153 12.50 13.40 -8.31
CA LEU A 153 11.43 12.49 -7.89
C LEU A 153 10.07 13.20 -7.83
N VAL A 154 10.03 14.41 -7.28
CA VAL A 154 8.81 15.22 -7.22
C VAL A 154 8.32 15.64 -8.60
N ARG A 155 9.23 15.97 -9.51
CA ARG A 155 8.88 16.42 -10.88
C ARG A 155 8.31 15.28 -11.74
N ILE A 156 8.81 14.06 -11.58
CA ILE A 156 8.43 12.88 -12.38
C ILE A 156 7.13 12.22 -11.85
N ARG A 157 6.63 12.58 -10.66
CA ARG A 157 5.48 11.96 -10.00
C ARG A 157 4.14 12.04 -10.76
N ARG A 158 4.04 12.75 -11.89
CA ARG A 158 2.82 12.91 -12.69
C ARG A 158 2.47 11.61 -13.43
N HIS A 159 1.91 10.66 -12.71
CA HIS A 159 1.44 9.39 -13.28
C HIS A 159 -0.10 9.40 -13.42
N PRO A 160 -0.67 8.78 -14.48
CA PRO A 160 -2.13 8.71 -14.67
C PRO A 160 -2.90 8.13 -13.47
N ASN A 161 -2.30 7.28 -12.67
CA ASN A 161 -2.93 6.72 -11.48
C ASN A 161 -3.32 7.78 -10.44
N LEU A 162 -2.71 8.97 -10.46
CA LEU A 162 -3.10 10.07 -9.57
C LEU A 162 -4.51 10.60 -9.86
N TYR A 163 -5.05 10.40 -11.06
CA TYR A 163 -6.45 10.74 -11.36
C TYR A 163 -7.47 9.87 -10.60
N ASN A 164 -7.04 8.70 -10.12
CA ASN A 164 -7.86 7.79 -9.31
C ASN A 164 -7.81 8.12 -7.81
N TYR A 165 -6.98 9.09 -7.41
CA TYR A 165 -6.76 9.43 -6.01
C TYR A 165 -8.02 10.09 -5.40
N PRO A 166 -8.39 9.73 -4.16
CA PRO A 166 -9.68 10.15 -3.59
C PRO A 166 -9.76 11.63 -3.21
N ILE A 167 -8.62 12.30 -3.07
CA ILE A 167 -8.49 13.72 -2.73
C ILE A 167 -7.83 14.43 -3.91
N ASP A 168 -8.23 15.67 -4.20
CA ASP A 168 -7.59 16.50 -5.21
C ASP A 168 -6.24 17.00 -4.66
N ILE A 169 -5.14 16.66 -5.37
CA ILE A 169 -3.75 16.98 -5.01
C ILE A 169 -3.00 17.65 -6.16
#